data_4aa695233ae77d954f329d9fae20cee1
#
_entry.id   4aa695233ae77d954f329d9fae20cee1
#
_cell.length_a   1.000
_cell.length_b   1.000
_cell.length_c   1.000
_cell.angle_alpha   90.00
_cell.angle_beta   90.00
_cell.angle_gamma   90.00
#
_symmetry.space_group_name_H-M   'P 1'
#
loop_
_entity.id
_entity.type
_entity.pdbx_description
1 polymer ?
#
loop_
_entity_poly.entity_id
_entity_poly.type
_entity_poly.pdbx_seq_one_letter_code
_entity_poly.pdbx_strand_id
1 'polypeptide(L)'
;MIVYSKLSLLLFSVCMLCGILINDAALASKTDNAVSVVNELLDEVLTIQKTELSIEQRRSDFLKLIYAYFDINIIAKASTGPYWRVATSDEKEHYTKLISELIADVTSSQLGDIDNFSFDFQSSIPKGEKIVMVSGNLLVPNQSITKISVKWRVSTPDSDIAKIIDIEFENISMLVTQKQENVAIIRKNTGSFSALIEAIEVKLRK
;
A
#
# COMPACT_ATOMS: atom_id res chain seq x y z
N MET A 1 41.83 -17.42 -40.98
CA MET A 1 40.64 -17.98 -40.28
C MET A 1 40.63 -17.80 -38.76
N ILE A 2 41.58 -17.03 -38.15
CA ILE A 2 41.75 -16.85 -36.70
C ILE A 2 41.24 -15.46 -36.18
N VAL A 3 41.08 -14.50 -37.07
CA VAL A 3 40.70 -13.11 -36.67
C VAL A 3 39.21 -12.99 -36.38
N TYR A 4 38.33 -13.74 -37.04
CA TYR A 4 36.87 -13.67 -36.82
C TYR A 4 36.41 -14.28 -35.51
N SER A 5 37.17 -15.24 -34.95
CA SER A 5 36.86 -15.91 -33.67
C SER A 5 37.02 -14.96 -32.45
N LYS A 6 38.02 -14.06 -32.48
CA LYS A 6 38.26 -13.14 -31.36
C LYS A 6 37.32 -11.96 -31.35
N LEU A 7 36.81 -11.53 -32.50
CA LEU A 7 35.85 -10.44 -32.62
C LEU A 7 34.45 -10.89 -32.14
N SER A 8 34.06 -12.16 -32.42
CA SER A 8 32.81 -12.76 -31.96
C SER A 8 32.77 -12.95 -30.44
N LEU A 9 33.90 -13.30 -29.81
CA LEU A 9 33.99 -13.42 -28.35
C LEU A 9 33.89 -12.09 -27.63
N LEU A 10 34.45 -11.01 -28.23
CA LEU A 10 34.39 -9.64 -27.68
C LEU A 10 32.96 -9.07 -27.72
N LEU A 11 32.22 -9.30 -28.81
CA LEU A 11 30.84 -8.88 -28.96
C LEU A 11 29.90 -9.63 -27.99
N PHE A 12 30.14 -10.92 -27.74
CA PHE A 12 29.34 -11.70 -26.79
C PHE A 12 29.59 -11.28 -25.33
N SER A 13 30.84 -10.89 -24.98
CA SER A 13 31.21 -10.40 -23.65
C SER A 13 30.61 -9.03 -23.35
N VAL A 14 30.53 -8.13 -24.34
CA VAL A 14 29.92 -6.78 -24.18
C VAL A 14 28.40 -6.87 -24.02
N CYS A 15 27.71 -7.77 -24.73
CA CYS A 15 26.26 -7.98 -24.55
C CYS A 15 25.92 -8.59 -23.17
N MET A 16 26.78 -9.42 -22.59
CA MET A 16 26.54 -10.02 -21.27
C MET A 16 26.74 -8.99 -20.14
N LEU A 17 27.65 -8.03 -20.29
CA LEU A 17 27.84 -6.95 -19.32
C LEU A 17 26.70 -5.92 -19.34
N CYS A 18 26.11 -5.64 -20.50
CA CYS A 18 24.99 -4.71 -20.63
C CYS A 18 23.70 -5.22 -19.98
N GLY A 19 23.46 -6.55 -19.98
CA GLY A 19 22.26 -7.14 -19.38
C GLY A 19 22.22 -7.05 -17.85
N ILE A 20 23.36 -7.03 -17.19
CA ILE A 20 23.45 -6.93 -15.71
C ILE A 20 23.16 -5.51 -15.24
N LEU A 21 23.63 -4.49 -15.98
CA LEU A 21 23.45 -3.08 -15.62
C LEU A 21 22.00 -2.59 -15.77
N ILE A 22 21.22 -3.19 -16.67
CA ILE A 22 19.82 -2.81 -16.89
C ILE A 22 18.91 -3.28 -15.73
N ASN A 23 19.20 -4.43 -15.13
CA ASN A 23 18.44 -4.94 -14.01
C ASN A 23 18.62 -4.10 -12.73
N ASP A 24 19.85 -3.65 -12.46
CA ASP A 24 20.14 -2.83 -11.28
C ASP A 24 19.52 -1.43 -11.40
N ALA A 25 19.54 -0.83 -12.58
CA ALA A 25 18.93 0.48 -12.83
C ALA A 25 17.38 0.43 -12.69
N ALA A 26 16.74 -0.61 -13.20
CA ALA A 26 15.29 -0.79 -13.08
C ALA A 26 14.86 -1.04 -11.63
N LEU A 27 15.66 -1.77 -10.86
CA LEU A 27 15.40 -2.03 -9.44
C LEU A 27 15.60 -0.77 -8.59
N ALA A 28 16.61 0.04 -8.88
CA ALA A 28 16.84 1.33 -8.25
C ALA A 28 15.65 2.28 -8.51
N SER A 29 15.18 2.39 -9.76
CA SER A 29 14.02 3.20 -10.13
C SER A 29 12.75 2.78 -9.38
N LYS A 30 12.48 1.47 -9.26
CA LYS A 30 11.34 0.94 -8.48
C LYS A 30 11.44 1.31 -7.01
N THR A 31 12.63 1.27 -6.45
CA THR A 31 12.88 1.60 -5.04
C THR A 31 12.66 3.10 -4.80
N ASP A 32 13.15 3.96 -5.68
CA ASP A 32 12.97 5.40 -5.61
C ASP A 32 11.50 5.78 -5.74
N ASN A 33 10.76 5.18 -6.67
CA ASN A 33 9.33 5.40 -6.83
C ASN A 33 8.53 4.92 -5.62
N ALA A 34 8.93 3.83 -4.97
CA ALA A 34 8.29 3.38 -3.75
C ALA A 34 8.50 4.33 -2.57
N VAL A 35 9.67 4.95 -2.47
CA VAL A 35 9.95 5.98 -1.46
C VAL A 35 9.17 7.26 -1.78
N SER A 36 9.13 7.68 -3.06
CA SER A 36 8.40 8.87 -3.50
C SER A 36 6.92 8.78 -3.15
N VAL A 37 6.25 7.68 -3.50
CA VAL A 37 4.82 7.50 -3.24
C VAL A 37 4.47 7.54 -1.75
N VAL A 38 5.36 7.05 -0.88
CA VAL A 38 5.18 7.14 0.57
C VAL A 38 5.33 8.57 1.06
N ASN A 39 6.38 9.29 0.62
CA ASN A 39 6.60 10.68 1.01
C ASN A 39 5.47 11.59 0.53
N GLU A 40 5.06 11.46 -0.74
CA GLU A 40 3.94 12.22 -1.32
C GLU A 40 2.64 12.02 -0.53
N LEU A 41 2.29 10.76 -0.20
CA LEU A 41 1.13 10.47 0.65
C LEU A 41 1.24 11.17 2.01
N LEU A 42 2.40 11.10 2.68
CA LEU A 42 2.59 11.69 4.00
C LEU A 42 2.51 13.23 3.96
N ASP A 43 3.02 13.87 2.92
CA ASP A 43 2.93 15.31 2.71
C ASP A 43 1.48 15.75 2.48
N GLU A 44 0.71 14.99 1.72
CA GLU A 44 -0.72 15.26 1.51
C GLU A 44 -1.54 15.04 2.79
N VAL A 45 -1.25 14.00 3.57
CA VAL A 45 -1.87 13.78 4.88
C VAL A 45 -1.58 14.96 5.80
N LEU A 46 -0.35 15.45 5.88
CA LEU A 46 0.01 16.63 6.67
C LEU A 46 -0.72 17.89 6.20
N THR A 47 -0.97 18.03 4.91
CA THR A 47 -1.72 19.15 4.34
C THR A 47 -3.19 19.11 4.80
N ILE A 48 -3.83 17.94 4.77
CA ILE A 48 -5.19 17.74 5.29
C ILE A 48 -5.25 18.07 6.79
N GLN A 49 -4.26 17.64 7.57
CA GLN A 49 -4.23 17.86 9.03
C GLN A 49 -4.11 19.35 9.42
N LYS A 50 -3.38 20.13 8.63
CA LYS A 50 -3.20 21.57 8.86
C LYS A 50 -4.39 22.43 8.42
N THR A 51 -5.37 21.84 7.74
CA THR A 51 -6.52 22.52 7.20
C THR A 51 -7.73 22.32 8.13
N GLU A 52 -8.42 23.41 8.48
CA GLU A 52 -9.69 23.31 9.21
C GLU A 52 -10.78 22.75 8.28
N LEU A 53 -11.11 21.48 8.44
CA LEU A 53 -12.10 20.78 7.64
C LEU A 53 -13.20 20.20 8.53
N SER A 54 -14.42 20.12 7.99
CA SER A 54 -15.45 19.29 8.61
C SER A 54 -15.05 17.80 8.55
N ILE A 55 -15.68 16.98 9.38
CA ILE A 55 -15.43 15.51 9.41
C ILE A 55 -15.70 14.92 8.02
N GLU A 56 -16.78 15.34 7.35
CA GLU A 56 -17.16 14.86 6.03
C GLU A 56 -16.14 15.28 4.96
N GLN A 57 -15.65 16.51 5.00
CA GLN A 57 -14.62 17.00 4.08
C GLN A 57 -13.31 16.23 4.28
N ARG A 58 -12.88 16.07 5.52
CA ARG A 58 -11.69 15.29 5.88
C ARG A 58 -11.79 13.86 5.36
N ARG A 59 -12.91 13.16 5.63
CA ARG A 59 -13.17 11.81 5.13
C ARG A 59 -13.13 11.76 3.60
N SER A 60 -13.74 12.73 2.93
CA SER A 60 -13.71 12.83 1.46
C SER A 60 -12.29 12.99 0.92
N ASP A 61 -11.47 13.81 1.57
CA ASP A 61 -10.08 14.02 1.13
C ASP A 61 -9.22 12.80 1.40
N PHE A 62 -9.37 12.13 2.55
CA PHE A 62 -8.73 10.84 2.78
C PHE A 62 -9.14 9.77 1.74
N LEU A 63 -10.42 9.74 1.33
CA LEU A 63 -10.87 8.81 0.29
C LEU A 63 -10.16 9.06 -1.05
N LYS A 64 -9.92 10.33 -1.42
CA LYS A 64 -9.12 10.68 -2.62
C LYS A 64 -7.68 10.15 -2.49
N LEU A 65 -7.04 10.32 -1.31
CA LEU A 65 -5.70 9.78 -1.07
C LEU A 65 -5.67 8.24 -1.19
N ILE A 66 -6.69 7.55 -0.67
CA ILE A 66 -6.78 6.10 -0.80
C ILE A 66 -6.80 5.68 -2.29
N TYR A 67 -7.59 6.32 -3.12
CA TYR A 67 -7.60 6.01 -4.56
C TYR A 67 -6.33 6.45 -5.29
N ALA A 68 -5.70 7.55 -4.88
CA ALA A 68 -4.48 8.05 -5.50
C ALA A 68 -3.25 7.19 -5.19
N TYR A 69 -3.09 6.73 -3.96
CA TYR A 69 -1.84 6.13 -3.48
C TYR A 69 -1.91 4.62 -3.24
N PHE A 70 -3.10 4.02 -3.09
CA PHE A 70 -3.24 2.60 -2.77
C PHE A 70 -3.73 1.77 -3.96
N ASP A 71 -3.30 0.52 -4.04
CA ASP A 71 -3.90 -0.47 -4.94
C ASP A 71 -5.08 -1.16 -4.23
N ILE A 72 -6.23 -0.54 -4.35
CA ILE A 72 -7.45 -1.02 -3.70
C ILE A 72 -7.90 -2.39 -4.21
N ASN A 73 -7.63 -2.71 -5.47
CA ASN A 73 -7.97 -4.02 -6.03
C ASN A 73 -7.14 -5.15 -5.39
N ILE A 74 -5.84 -4.91 -5.20
CA ILE A 74 -4.97 -5.85 -4.48
C ILE A 74 -5.41 -5.97 -3.02
N ILE A 75 -5.69 -4.86 -2.35
CA ILE A 75 -6.13 -4.84 -0.95
C ILE A 75 -7.46 -5.57 -0.78
N ALA A 76 -8.47 -5.29 -1.59
CA ALA A 76 -9.76 -5.95 -1.54
C ALA A 76 -9.65 -7.46 -1.74
N LYS A 77 -8.89 -7.89 -2.75
CA LYS A 77 -8.63 -9.31 -3.00
C LYS A 77 -7.90 -9.98 -1.85
N ALA A 78 -6.86 -9.35 -1.32
CA ALA A 78 -6.03 -9.93 -0.27
C ALA A 78 -6.75 -9.99 1.08
N SER A 79 -7.55 -8.97 1.42
CA SER A 79 -8.29 -8.87 2.69
C SER A 79 -9.48 -9.84 2.79
N THR A 80 -9.91 -10.48 1.71
CA THR A 80 -10.99 -11.48 1.73
C THR A 80 -10.49 -12.92 1.54
N GLY A 81 -9.21 -13.08 1.20
CA GLY A 81 -8.53 -14.37 1.09
C GLY A 81 -9.20 -15.31 0.07
N PRO A 82 -9.51 -16.58 0.45
CA PRO A 82 -10.06 -17.54 -0.50
C PRO A 82 -11.47 -17.17 -0.97
N TYR A 83 -12.21 -16.39 -0.21
CA TYR A 83 -13.60 -16.02 -0.52
C TYR A 83 -13.71 -15.06 -1.70
N TRP A 84 -12.63 -14.32 -2.03
CA TRP A 84 -12.60 -13.51 -3.24
C TRP A 84 -12.90 -14.30 -4.52
N ARG A 85 -12.48 -15.57 -4.57
CA ARG A 85 -12.66 -16.40 -5.78
C ARG A 85 -14.11 -16.82 -6.02
N VAL A 86 -14.89 -16.93 -4.95
CA VAL A 86 -16.29 -17.38 -5.02
C VAL A 86 -17.29 -16.23 -5.00
N ALA A 87 -16.87 -15.02 -4.67
CA ALA A 87 -17.69 -13.82 -4.74
C ALA A 87 -18.06 -13.49 -6.20
N THR A 88 -19.29 -12.98 -6.40
CA THR A 88 -19.76 -12.48 -7.70
C THR A 88 -19.01 -11.21 -8.11
N SER A 89 -19.16 -10.79 -9.37
CA SER A 89 -18.57 -9.53 -9.86
C SER A 89 -19.12 -8.32 -9.10
N ASP A 90 -20.42 -8.29 -8.88
CA ASP A 90 -21.12 -7.20 -8.17
C ASP A 90 -20.69 -7.12 -6.71
N GLU A 91 -20.54 -8.25 -6.02
CA GLU A 91 -20.02 -8.30 -4.65
C GLU A 91 -18.58 -7.82 -4.58
N LYS A 92 -17.74 -8.16 -5.54
CA LYS A 92 -16.35 -7.69 -5.61
C LYS A 92 -16.27 -6.18 -5.81
N GLU A 93 -17.05 -5.63 -6.72
CA GLU A 93 -17.11 -4.20 -6.99
C GLU A 93 -17.62 -3.44 -5.78
N HIS A 94 -18.74 -3.88 -5.20
CA HIS A 94 -19.33 -3.27 -4.02
C HIS A 94 -18.38 -3.31 -2.82
N TYR A 95 -17.78 -4.47 -2.55
CA TYR A 95 -16.80 -4.60 -1.46
C TYR A 95 -15.56 -3.72 -1.68
N THR A 96 -15.05 -3.62 -2.91
CA THR A 96 -13.88 -2.78 -3.21
C THR A 96 -14.16 -1.31 -2.90
N LYS A 97 -15.37 -0.83 -3.18
CA LYS A 97 -15.80 0.52 -2.79
C LYS A 97 -15.91 0.66 -1.27
N LEU A 98 -16.59 -0.27 -0.61
CA LEU A 98 -16.79 -0.22 0.84
C LEU A 98 -15.49 -0.28 1.65
N ILE A 99 -14.52 -1.10 1.22
CA ILE A 99 -13.23 -1.17 1.92
C ILE A 99 -12.45 0.14 1.78
N SER A 100 -12.54 0.83 0.65
CA SER A 100 -11.94 2.15 0.47
C SER A 100 -12.55 3.18 1.42
N GLU A 101 -13.87 3.20 1.51
CA GLU A 101 -14.62 4.07 2.41
C GLU A 101 -14.30 3.76 3.88
N LEU A 102 -14.19 2.48 4.24
CA LEU A 102 -13.84 2.06 5.59
C LEU A 102 -12.42 2.50 5.97
N ILE A 103 -11.45 2.35 5.07
CA ILE A 103 -10.07 2.80 5.33
C ILE A 103 -10.06 4.33 5.50
N ALA A 104 -10.76 5.08 4.64
CA ALA A 104 -10.84 6.53 4.73
C ALA A 104 -11.50 6.98 6.04
N ASP A 105 -12.58 6.35 6.45
CA ASP A 105 -13.32 6.64 7.68
C ASP A 105 -12.43 6.41 8.92
N VAL A 106 -11.83 5.23 9.04
CA VAL A 106 -10.93 4.88 10.14
C VAL A 106 -9.72 5.81 10.19
N THR A 107 -9.10 6.08 9.05
CA THR A 107 -7.90 6.92 8.98
C THR A 107 -8.22 8.37 9.33
N SER A 108 -9.30 8.94 8.81
CA SER A 108 -9.72 10.31 9.11
C SER A 108 -10.08 10.50 10.59
N SER A 109 -10.68 9.47 11.21
CA SER A 109 -11.02 9.49 12.63
C SER A 109 -9.76 9.35 13.51
N GLN A 110 -8.88 8.41 13.21
CA GLN A 110 -7.70 8.14 14.04
C GLN A 110 -6.61 9.21 13.94
N LEU A 111 -6.45 9.81 12.76
CA LEU A 111 -5.49 10.89 12.55
C LEU A 111 -6.06 12.26 12.90
N GLY A 112 -7.36 12.37 13.18
CA GLY A 112 -8.03 13.64 13.47
C GLY A 112 -7.41 14.44 14.62
N ASP A 113 -6.82 13.75 15.59
CA ASP A 113 -6.20 14.35 16.79
C ASP A 113 -4.67 14.53 16.66
N ILE A 114 -4.09 14.24 15.47
CA ILE A 114 -2.65 14.35 15.22
C ILE A 114 -2.39 15.60 14.39
N ASP A 115 -2.11 16.71 15.02
CA ASP A 115 -1.88 17.99 14.32
C ASP A 115 -0.60 18.04 13.51
N ASN A 116 0.41 17.26 13.91
CA ASN A 116 1.71 17.25 13.25
C ASN A 116 2.45 15.94 13.47
N PHE A 117 3.15 15.48 12.45
CA PHE A 117 4.10 14.37 12.53
C PHE A 117 5.23 14.59 11.52
N SER A 118 6.31 13.85 11.67
CA SER A 118 7.36 13.74 10.66
C SER A 118 7.72 12.27 10.44
N PHE A 119 8.21 11.96 9.24
CA PHE A 119 8.65 10.62 8.90
C PHE A 119 10.18 10.56 8.85
N ASP A 120 10.75 9.78 9.76
CA ASP A 120 12.18 9.48 9.82
C ASP A 120 12.45 8.21 9.01
N PHE A 121 12.78 8.39 7.72
CA PHE A 121 13.10 7.28 6.80
C PHE A 121 14.31 6.49 7.28
N GLN A 122 14.22 5.16 7.25
CA GLN A 122 15.29 4.26 7.67
C GLN A 122 15.83 3.42 6.52
N SER A 123 14.97 2.83 5.71
CA SER A 123 15.40 1.96 4.61
C SER A 123 14.30 1.71 3.58
N SER A 124 14.72 1.34 2.38
CA SER A 124 13.87 0.77 1.35
C SER A 124 14.50 -0.52 0.84
N ILE A 125 13.79 -1.64 0.94
CA ILE A 125 14.30 -2.97 0.64
C ILE A 125 13.39 -3.66 -0.36
N PRO A 126 13.88 -4.02 -1.56
CA PRO A 126 13.14 -4.84 -2.49
C PRO A 126 12.81 -6.23 -1.91
N LYS A 127 11.60 -6.69 -2.15
CA LYS A 127 11.10 -8.02 -1.81
C LYS A 127 10.65 -8.73 -3.08
N GLY A 128 11.59 -9.34 -3.78
CA GLY A 128 11.41 -9.85 -5.13
C GLY A 128 11.30 -8.71 -6.16
N GLU A 129 10.69 -8.99 -7.31
CA GLU A 129 10.70 -8.09 -8.47
C GLU A 129 9.61 -6.99 -8.43
N LYS A 130 8.57 -7.17 -7.60
CA LYS A 130 7.33 -6.37 -7.67
C LYS A 130 6.95 -5.71 -6.37
N ILE A 131 7.73 -5.85 -5.32
CA ILE A 131 7.42 -5.28 -4.00
C ILE A 131 8.64 -4.59 -3.44
N VAL A 132 8.44 -3.41 -2.87
CA VAL A 132 9.44 -2.71 -2.06
C VAL A 132 8.86 -2.47 -0.66
N MET A 133 9.67 -2.76 0.35
CA MET A 133 9.36 -2.39 1.75
C MET A 133 10.06 -1.09 2.07
N VAL A 134 9.30 -0.02 2.27
CA VAL A 134 9.79 1.26 2.77
C VAL A 134 9.57 1.29 4.29
N SER A 135 10.61 1.54 5.05
CA SER A 135 10.56 1.48 6.52
C SER A 135 11.05 2.79 7.14
N GLY A 136 10.44 3.17 8.23
CA GLY A 136 10.81 4.34 8.98
C GLY A 136 10.04 4.47 10.29
N ASN A 137 10.11 5.64 10.89
CA ASN A 137 9.38 5.95 12.11
C ASN A 137 8.52 7.20 11.88
N LEU A 138 7.27 7.14 12.29
CA LEU A 138 6.47 8.35 12.50
C LEU A 138 6.84 8.94 13.86
N LEU A 139 7.25 10.19 13.86
CA LEU A 139 7.55 10.96 15.05
C LEU A 139 6.38 11.90 15.30
N VAL A 140 5.67 11.70 16.41
CA VAL A 140 4.46 12.46 16.76
C VAL A 140 4.78 13.28 18.02
N PRO A 141 5.09 14.57 17.89
CA PRO A 141 5.38 15.41 19.04
C PRO A 141 4.13 15.56 19.92
N ASN A 142 4.37 15.76 21.21
CA ASN A 142 3.31 16.01 22.23
C ASN A 142 2.31 14.86 22.46
N GLN A 143 2.63 13.65 22.03
CA GLN A 143 1.85 12.44 22.30
C GLN A 143 2.57 11.53 23.34
N SER A 144 1.80 10.68 24.03
CA SER A 144 2.37 9.70 24.98
C SER A 144 3.30 8.70 24.27
N ILE A 145 3.01 8.37 23.01
CA ILE A 145 3.87 7.60 22.12
C ILE A 145 4.42 8.57 21.09
N THR A 146 5.68 8.94 21.24
CA THR A 146 6.34 9.92 20.38
C THR A 146 6.99 9.33 19.13
N LYS A 147 7.13 7.99 19.07
CA LYS A 147 7.77 7.29 17.97
C LYS A 147 7.04 5.99 17.69
N ILE A 148 6.60 5.81 16.44
CA ILE A 148 5.87 4.63 15.97
C ILE A 148 6.63 4.04 14.78
N SER A 149 7.03 2.77 14.86
CA SER A 149 7.65 2.07 13.74
C SER A 149 6.62 1.79 12.65
N VAL A 150 6.92 2.19 11.41
CA VAL A 150 6.02 1.99 10.27
C VAL A 150 6.78 1.36 9.11
N LYS A 151 6.14 0.38 8.47
CA LYS A 151 6.60 -0.21 7.22
C LYS A 151 5.48 -0.13 6.18
N TRP A 152 5.83 0.34 5.02
CA TRP A 152 4.95 0.43 3.86
C TRP A 152 5.30 -0.67 2.88
N ARG A 153 4.33 -1.50 2.53
CA ARG A 153 4.49 -2.48 1.43
C ARG A 153 3.98 -1.85 0.16
N VAL A 154 4.89 -1.57 -0.75
CA VAL A 154 4.59 -0.90 -2.02
C VAL A 154 4.70 -1.90 -3.16
N SER A 155 3.65 -2.02 -3.95
CA SER A 155 3.64 -2.77 -5.20
C SER A 155 4.27 -1.94 -6.29
N THR A 156 5.28 -2.49 -6.96
CA THR A 156 6.02 -1.87 -8.06
C THR A 156 6.08 -2.86 -9.24
N PRO A 157 4.92 -3.16 -9.90
CA PRO A 157 4.89 -4.14 -11.00
C PRO A 157 5.80 -3.74 -12.15
N ASP A 158 5.86 -2.42 -12.44
CA ASP A 158 6.70 -1.79 -13.45
C ASP A 158 7.47 -0.62 -12.84
N SER A 159 8.44 -0.06 -13.58
CA SER A 159 9.27 1.06 -13.10
C SER A 159 8.48 2.32 -12.78
N ASP A 160 7.36 2.53 -13.47
CA ASP A 160 6.60 3.79 -13.44
C ASP A 160 5.34 3.72 -12.55
N ILE A 161 5.06 2.54 -11.98
CA ILE A 161 3.88 2.32 -11.14
C ILE A 161 4.32 1.92 -9.75
N ALA A 162 3.97 2.74 -8.77
CA ALA A 162 4.11 2.42 -7.34
C ALA A 162 2.79 2.68 -6.63
N LYS A 163 2.27 1.67 -5.92
CA LYS A 163 1.03 1.77 -5.12
C LYS A 163 1.20 1.03 -3.80
N ILE A 164 0.71 1.63 -2.74
CA ILE A 164 0.72 1.02 -1.40
C ILE A 164 -0.32 -0.10 -1.35
N ILE A 165 0.06 -1.24 -0.81
CA ILE A 165 -0.82 -2.41 -0.66
C ILE A 165 -0.95 -2.88 0.79
N ASP A 166 -0.13 -2.37 1.70
CA ASP A 166 -0.22 -2.65 3.13
C ASP A 166 0.58 -1.63 3.93
N ILE A 167 0.17 -1.40 5.17
CA ILE A 167 0.93 -0.64 6.16
C ILE A 167 1.06 -1.52 7.41
N GLU A 168 2.28 -1.59 7.95
CA GLU A 168 2.55 -2.25 9.23
C GLU A 168 2.88 -1.18 10.27
N PHE A 169 2.13 -1.14 11.35
CA PHE A 169 2.44 -0.37 12.56
C PHE A 169 2.95 -1.30 13.66
N GLU A 170 4.12 -1.02 14.22
CA GLU A 170 4.75 -1.85 15.24
C GLU A 170 4.79 -3.35 14.86
N ASN A 171 5.10 -3.64 13.60
CA ASN A 171 5.12 -4.97 12.98
C ASN A 171 3.76 -5.67 12.87
N ILE A 172 2.66 -4.97 13.04
CA ILE A 172 1.30 -5.47 12.82
C ILE A 172 0.80 -4.99 11.47
N SER A 173 0.62 -5.91 10.52
CA SER A 173 0.08 -5.61 9.19
C SER A 173 -1.41 -5.30 9.26
N MET A 174 -1.81 -4.14 8.75
CA MET A 174 -3.23 -3.76 8.68
C MET A 174 -4.00 -4.64 7.71
N LEU A 175 -3.40 -5.02 6.59
CA LEU A 175 -4.00 -5.93 5.63
C LEU A 175 -4.26 -7.32 6.22
N VAL A 176 -3.31 -7.86 6.99
CA VAL A 176 -3.46 -9.17 7.66
C VAL A 176 -4.55 -9.10 8.72
N THR A 177 -4.57 -8.04 9.53
CA THR A 177 -5.62 -7.82 10.54
C THR A 177 -6.99 -7.74 9.90
N GLN A 178 -7.14 -6.90 8.86
CA GLN A 178 -8.41 -6.78 8.12
C GLN A 178 -8.85 -8.10 7.49
N LYS A 179 -7.90 -8.89 6.96
CA LYS A 179 -8.20 -10.23 6.43
C LYS A 179 -8.74 -11.17 7.51
N GLN A 180 -8.16 -11.15 8.70
CA GLN A 180 -8.61 -12.00 9.80
C GLN A 180 -10.05 -11.65 10.20
N GLU A 181 -10.37 -10.36 10.34
CA GLU A 181 -11.71 -9.87 10.63
C GLU A 181 -12.71 -10.27 9.55
N ASN A 182 -12.41 -9.98 8.29
CA ASN A 182 -13.28 -10.27 7.16
C ASN A 182 -13.58 -11.77 7.03
N VAL A 183 -12.54 -12.59 7.10
CA VAL A 183 -12.66 -14.06 7.02
C VAL A 183 -13.47 -14.60 8.21
N ALA A 184 -13.32 -14.02 9.41
CA ALA A 184 -14.11 -14.41 10.57
C ALA A 184 -15.61 -14.12 10.38
N ILE A 185 -15.95 -12.92 9.83
CA ILE A 185 -17.34 -12.55 9.51
C ILE A 185 -17.93 -13.53 8.49
N ILE A 186 -17.24 -13.77 7.38
CA ILE A 186 -17.73 -14.68 6.34
C ILE A 186 -17.94 -16.10 6.90
N ARG A 187 -16.98 -16.62 7.66
CA ARG A 187 -17.07 -17.96 8.27
C ARG A 187 -18.24 -18.07 9.24
N LYS A 188 -18.45 -17.08 10.10
CA LYS A 188 -19.57 -17.04 11.05
C LYS A 188 -20.94 -17.06 10.34
N ASN A 189 -20.99 -16.56 9.11
CA ASN A 189 -22.20 -16.49 8.29
C ASN A 189 -22.17 -17.53 7.15
N THR A 190 -21.76 -18.75 7.43
CA THR A 190 -21.80 -19.92 6.54
C THR A 190 -21.13 -19.72 5.18
N GLY A 191 -20.09 -18.88 5.12
CA GLY A 191 -19.35 -18.58 3.89
C GLY A 191 -19.94 -17.47 3.02
N SER A 192 -20.96 -16.75 3.52
CA SER A 192 -21.61 -15.67 2.78
C SER A 192 -20.72 -14.43 2.64
N PHE A 193 -20.41 -14.04 1.40
CA PHE A 193 -19.67 -12.81 1.10
C PHE A 193 -20.56 -11.57 1.29
N SER A 194 -21.86 -11.66 0.98
CA SER A 194 -22.82 -10.59 1.21
C SER A 194 -22.97 -10.21 2.68
N ALA A 195 -22.79 -11.15 3.62
CA ALA A 195 -22.77 -10.84 5.04
C ALA A 195 -21.57 -9.98 5.47
N LEU A 196 -20.44 -10.09 4.79
CA LEU A 196 -19.31 -9.16 4.97
C LEU A 196 -19.66 -7.76 4.48
N ILE A 197 -20.27 -7.65 3.32
CA ILE A 197 -20.73 -6.37 2.76
C ILE A 197 -21.66 -5.67 3.74
N GLU A 198 -22.69 -6.37 4.20
CA GLU A 198 -23.66 -5.84 5.17
C GLU A 198 -23.00 -5.40 6.49
N ALA A 199 -22.05 -6.17 7.00
CA ALA A 199 -21.32 -5.83 8.22
C ALA A 199 -20.51 -4.52 8.08
N ILE A 200 -19.89 -4.28 6.92
CA ILE A 200 -19.14 -3.05 6.66
C ILE A 200 -20.09 -1.87 6.47
N GLU A 201 -21.20 -2.04 5.75
CA GLU A 201 -22.22 -0.99 5.61
C GLU A 201 -22.79 -0.54 6.95
N VAL A 202 -23.06 -1.50 7.87
CA VAL A 202 -23.50 -1.18 9.24
C VAL A 202 -22.44 -0.40 10.00
N LYS A 203 -21.15 -0.72 9.81
CA LYS A 203 -20.03 0.00 10.46
C LYS A 203 -19.90 1.42 9.95
N LEU A 204 -20.08 1.66 8.64
CA LEU A 204 -19.99 2.97 8.00
C LEU A 204 -21.20 3.90 8.28
N ARG A 205 -22.32 3.37 8.74
CA ARG A 205 -23.51 4.17 9.11
C ARG A 205 -23.50 4.70 10.55
N LYS A 206 -22.52 4.30 11.37
CA LYS A 206 -22.37 4.76 12.77
C LYS A 206 -21.55 6.03 12.88
#